data_ad2f5d812ab6ef272cbb9ede293c994e
#
_entry.id   ad2f5d812ab6ef272cbb9ede293c994e
#
_cell.length_a   1.000
_cell.length_b   1.000
_cell.length_c   1.000
_cell.angle_alpha   90.00
_cell.angle_beta   90.00
_cell.angle_gamma   90.00
#
_symmetry.space_group_name_H-M   'P 1'
#
loop_
_entity.id
_entity.type
_entity.pdbx_description
1 polymer ?
#
loop_
_entity_poly.entity_id
_entity_poly.type
_entity_poly.pdbx_seq_one_letter_code
_entity_poly.pdbx_strand_id
1 'polypeptide(L)'
;MENLTVLNPFVVGRYVSDKYFCDREKETEFLIKQIENGRNIALISPRRMGKTGLIRHCFHQSCLSDNYYTFFVDIYATSSLAEFVYLLGKTIYEELKPKKTVWAERFFQIITSLRVGFKMDAITGEPGFDIGLGDIQTPQTTLDEIF
;
A
#
# COMPACT_ATOMS: atom_id res chain seq x y z
N MET A 1 14.02 18.44 -2.80
CA MET A 1 12.60 18.19 -3.22
C MET A 1 12.26 19.26 -4.24
N GLU A 2 12.23 18.90 -5.52
CA GLU A 2 11.85 19.83 -6.57
C GLU A 2 10.36 20.17 -6.44
N ASN A 3 10.07 21.47 -6.28
CA ASN A 3 8.72 21.99 -6.40
C ASN A 3 8.24 21.79 -7.85
N LEU A 4 7.64 20.67 -8.14
CA LEU A 4 6.87 20.49 -9.37
C LEU A 4 5.68 21.46 -9.33
N THR A 5 5.87 22.64 -9.89
CA THR A 5 4.78 23.57 -10.20
C THR A 5 3.92 22.91 -11.28
N VAL A 6 2.84 22.27 -10.85
CA VAL A 6 1.85 21.73 -11.78
C VAL A 6 1.15 22.90 -12.44
N LEU A 7 1.46 23.16 -13.70
CA LEU A 7 0.86 24.21 -14.51
C LEU A 7 -0.65 24.01 -14.73
N ASN A 8 -1.13 22.77 -14.64
CA ASN A 8 -2.54 22.43 -14.79
C ASN A 8 -3.07 21.85 -13.47
N PRO A 9 -3.97 22.55 -12.75
CA PRO A 9 -4.56 22.02 -11.51
C PRO A 9 -5.55 20.86 -11.75
N PHE A 10 -6.02 20.66 -12.98
CA PHE A 10 -6.94 19.59 -13.34
C PHE A 10 -6.20 18.29 -13.63
N VAL A 11 -5.71 17.65 -12.60
CA VAL A 11 -5.01 16.36 -12.72
C VAL A 11 -6.02 15.23 -12.68
N VAL A 12 -6.08 14.46 -13.76
CA VAL A 12 -6.95 13.29 -13.86
C VAL A 12 -6.16 12.01 -13.58
N GLY A 13 -6.69 11.15 -12.70
CA GLY A 13 -6.19 9.79 -12.51
C GLY A 13 -5.12 9.60 -11.44
N ARG A 14 -4.63 10.65 -10.78
CA ARG A 14 -3.68 10.53 -9.66
C ARG A 14 -3.90 11.60 -8.59
N TYR A 15 -3.53 11.29 -7.36
CA TYR A 15 -3.39 12.28 -6.29
C TYR A 15 -2.08 13.06 -6.50
N VAL A 16 -2.12 14.37 -6.35
CA VAL A 16 -0.93 15.23 -6.54
C VAL A 16 -0.43 15.78 -5.23
N SER A 17 -1.26 16.50 -4.49
CA SER A 17 -0.94 17.04 -3.17
C SER A 17 -2.17 17.65 -2.52
N ASP A 18 -2.07 17.99 -1.24
CA ASP A 18 -3.13 18.67 -0.48
C ASP A 18 -3.58 19.98 -1.15
N LYS A 19 -2.64 20.73 -1.72
CA LYS A 19 -2.93 22.01 -2.41
C LYS A 19 -3.95 21.88 -3.55
N TYR A 20 -3.99 20.72 -4.20
CA TYR A 20 -4.87 20.43 -5.35
C TYR A 20 -6.04 19.53 -4.99
N PHE A 21 -6.18 19.18 -3.72
CA PHE A 21 -7.30 18.42 -3.21
C PHE A 21 -8.24 19.36 -2.49
N CYS A 22 -9.50 19.43 -2.92
CA CYS A 22 -10.48 20.34 -2.39
C CYS A 22 -11.83 19.66 -2.18
N ASP A 23 -12.68 20.29 -1.40
CA ASP A 23 -14.09 19.93 -1.20
C ASP A 23 -14.38 18.58 -0.53
N ARG A 24 -13.47 18.04 0.31
CA ARG A 24 -13.70 16.77 1.00
C ARG A 24 -13.15 16.71 2.42
N GLU A 25 -13.10 17.84 3.09
CA GLU A 25 -12.58 17.94 4.44
C GLU A 25 -13.36 17.06 5.41
N LYS A 26 -14.69 17.06 5.33
CA LYS A 26 -15.56 16.27 6.22
C LYS A 26 -15.39 14.76 6.01
N GLU A 27 -15.29 14.31 4.77
CA GLU A 27 -15.04 12.91 4.45
C GLU A 27 -13.62 12.50 4.90
N THR A 28 -12.64 13.37 4.72
CA THR A 28 -11.27 13.13 5.18
C THR A 28 -11.21 12.98 6.69
N GLU A 29 -11.76 13.93 7.46
CA GLU A 29 -11.84 13.86 8.93
C GLU A 29 -12.58 12.62 9.40
N PHE A 30 -13.70 12.29 8.76
CA PHE A 30 -14.47 11.09 9.09
C PHE A 30 -13.65 9.83 8.90
N LEU A 31 -12.98 9.67 7.74
CA LEU A 31 -12.16 8.48 7.44
C LEU A 31 -10.99 8.35 8.41
N ILE A 32 -10.26 9.43 8.67
CA ILE A 32 -9.15 9.43 9.63
C ILE A 32 -9.63 8.98 11.00
N LYS A 33 -10.71 9.56 11.51
CA LYS A 33 -11.28 9.18 12.80
C LYS A 33 -11.69 7.71 12.87
N GLN A 34 -12.20 7.13 11.79
CA GLN A 34 -12.53 5.71 11.77
C GLN A 34 -11.26 4.83 11.77
N ILE A 35 -10.22 5.23 11.02
CA ILE A 35 -8.93 4.53 10.99
C ILE A 35 -8.27 4.55 12.37
N GLU A 36 -8.19 5.71 13.01
CA GLU A 36 -7.63 5.86 14.36
C GLU A 36 -8.38 5.02 15.43
N ASN A 37 -9.68 4.79 15.21
CA ASN A 37 -10.48 3.90 16.05
C ASN A 37 -10.40 2.41 15.65
N GLY A 38 -9.50 2.04 14.74
CA GLY A 38 -9.31 0.65 14.29
C GLY A 38 -10.52 0.06 13.55
N ARG A 39 -11.34 0.87 12.90
CA ARG A 39 -12.56 0.42 12.23
C ARG A 39 -12.30 0.10 10.75
N ASN A 40 -12.87 -0.99 10.30
CA ASN A 40 -12.92 -1.31 8.88
C ASN A 40 -13.93 -0.43 8.16
N ILE A 41 -13.56 0.09 6.98
CA ILE A 41 -14.39 1.01 6.21
C ILE A 41 -14.58 0.47 4.80
N ALA A 42 -15.84 0.45 4.32
CA ALA A 42 -16.17 0.22 2.92
C ALA A 42 -16.60 1.54 2.26
N LEU A 43 -15.79 2.03 1.32
CA LEU A 43 -16.08 3.26 0.59
C LEU A 43 -16.74 2.93 -0.76
N ILE A 44 -18.04 3.15 -0.86
CA ILE A 44 -18.85 2.80 -2.02
C ILE A 44 -19.32 4.09 -2.71
N SER A 45 -19.01 4.24 -4.00
CA SER A 45 -19.54 5.32 -4.84
C SER A 45 -19.37 4.97 -6.32
N PRO A 46 -20.04 5.69 -7.23
CA PRO A 46 -19.84 5.52 -8.68
C PRO A 46 -18.38 5.69 -9.10
N ARG A 47 -18.05 5.20 -10.28
CA ARG A 47 -16.71 5.41 -10.87
C ARG A 47 -16.43 6.90 -11.05
N ARG A 48 -15.16 7.27 -10.99
CA ARG A 48 -14.65 8.66 -11.19
C ARG A 48 -15.08 9.68 -10.14
N MET A 49 -15.62 9.24 -9.02
CA MET A 49 -15.97 10.13 -7.89
C MET A 49 -14.80 10.40 -6.94
N GLY A 50 -13.56 10.17 -7.36
CA GLY A 50 -12.36 10.52 -6.61
C GLY A 50 -12.06 9.66 -5.37
N LYS A 51 -12.63 8.42 -5.24
CA LYS A 51 -12.38 7.53 -4.10
C LYS A 51 -10.88 7.31 -3.82
N THR A 52 -10.15 6.93 -4.85
CA THR A 52 -8.69 6.69 -4.74
C THR A 52 -7.93 7.94 -4.33
N GLY A 53 -8.34 9.11 -4.88
CA GLY A 53 -7.78 10.39 -4.48
C GLY A 53 -8.01 10.69 -3.00
N LEU A 54 -9.23 10.47 -2.51
CA LEU A 54 -9.59 10.67 -1.10
C LEU A 54 -8.77 9.76 -0.17
N ILE A 55 -8.65 8.47 -0.48
CA ILE A 55 -7.84 7.53 0.31
C ILE A 55 -6.37 7.98 0.35
N ARG A 56 -5.80 8.32 -0.80
CA ARG A 56 -4.41 8.78 -0.87
C ARG A 56 -4.21 10.10 -0.14
N HIS A 57 -5.19 11.00 -0.20
CA HIS A 57 -5.17 12.24 0.57
C HIS A 57 -5.15 11.96 2.08
N CYS A 58 -6.00 11.06 2.58
CA CYS A 58 -5.97 10.64 3.99
C CYS A 58 -4.60 10.09 4.39
N PHE A 59 -3.96 9.26 3.55
CA PHE A 59 -2.64 8.67 3.83
C PHE A 59 -1.52 9.72 3.95
N HIS A 60 -1.67 10.88 3.31
CA HIS A 60 -0.69 11.98 3.38
C HIS A 60 -0.93 12.93 4.56
N GLN A 61 -2.05 12.79 5.28
CA GLN A 61 -2.27 13.61 6.48
C GLN A 61 -1.28 13.21 7.58
N SER A 62 -0.70 14.19 8.27
CA SER A 62 0.35 13.97 9.27
C SER A 62 -0.07 13.01 10.39
N CYS A 63 -1.33 13.04 10.79
CA CYS A 63 -1.87 12.13 11.80
C CYS A 63 -1.77 10.66 11.40
N LEU A 64 -1.84 10.33 10.10
CA LEU A 64 -1.65 8.98 9.60
C LEU A 64 -0.21 8.73 9.16
N SER A 65 0.41 9.63 8.39
CA SER A 65 1.76 9.43 7.85
C SER A 65 2.84 9.26 8.91
N ASP A 66 2.66 9.89 10.07
CA ASP A 66 3.65 9.89 11.15
C ASP A 66 3.49 8.70 12.11
N ASN A 67 2.27 8.15 12.20
CA ASN A 67 1.92 7.12 13.18
C ASN A 67 1.63 5.74 12.56
N TYR A 68 1.37 5.67 11.25
CA TYR A 68 0.96 4.45 10.58
C TYR A 68 1.78 4.18 9.31
N TYR A 69 2.00 2.91 9.03
CA TYR A 69 2.39 2.46 7.69
C TYR A 69 1.13 2.26 6.85
N THR A 70 1.04 2.95 5.72
CA THR A 70 -0.12 2.89 4.83
C THR A 70 0.25 2.20 3.53
N PHE A 71 -0.56 1.23 3.10
CA PHE A 71 -0.34 0.47 1.88
C PHE A 71 -1.57 0.58 0.99
N PHE A 72 -1.36 0.92 -0.27
CA PHE A 72 -2.43 0.99 -1.26
C PHE A 72 -2.29 -0.17 -2.24
N VAL A 73 -3.17 -1.15 -2.13
CA VAL A 73 -3.18 -2.35 -2.99
C VAL A 73 -4.39 -2.29 -3.92
N ASP A 74 -4.14 -2.24 -5.23
CA ASP A 74 -5.20 -2.30 -6.24
C ASP A 74 -5.39 -3.76 -6.68
N ILE A 75 -6.47 -4.37 -6.18
CA ILE A 75 -6.78 -5.79 -6.42
C ILE A 75 -7.68 -6.02 -7.65
N TYR A 76 -7.95 -4.99 -8.43
CA TYR A 76 -8.89 -5.07 -9.56
C TYR A 76 -8.51 -6.15 -10.59
N ALA A 77 -7.22 -6.34 -10.83
CA ALA A 77 -6.72 -7.30 -11.81
C ALA A 77 -6.46 -8.71 -11.23
N THR A 78 -6.62 -8.91 -9.92
CA THR A 78 -6.37 -10.21 -9.29
C THR A 78 -7.55 -11.15 -9.53
N SER A 79 -7.26 -12.39 -9.91
CA SER A 79 -8.25 -13.44 -10.21
C SER A 79 -8.20 -14.62 -9.23
N SER A 80 -7.16 -14.68 -8.40
CA SER A 80 -6.95 -15.74 -7.41
C SER A 80 -6.43 -15.20 -6.09
N LEU A 81 -6.59 -16.01 -5.02
CA LEU A 81 -6.03 -15.69 -3.71
C LEU A 81 -4.49 -15.62 -3.75
N ALA A 82 -3.84 -16.45 -4.55
CA ALA A 82 -2.39 -16.43 -4.72
C ALA A 82 -1.91 -15.09 -5.32
N GLU A 83 -2.59 -14.60 -6.36
CA GLU A 83 -2.29 -13.28 -6.95
C GLU A 83 -2.51 -12.13 -5.96
N PHE A 84 -3.58 -12.21 -5.16
CA PHE A 84 -3.83 -11.22 -4.11
C PHE A 84 -2.70 -11.21 -3.08
N VAL A 85 -2.31 -12.37 -2.54
CA VAL A 85 -1.22 -12.50 -1.55
C VAL A 85 0.10 -12.00 -2.13
N TYR A 86 0.40 -12.36 -3.37
CA TYR A 86 1.58 -11.88 -4.07
C TYR A 86 1.60 -10.34 -4.16
N LEU A 87 0.50 -9.74 -4.63
CA LEU A 87 0.40 -8.31 -4.81
C LEU A 87 0.48 -7.55 -3.48
N LEU A 88 -0.17 -8.09 -2.44
CA LEU A 88 -0.11 -7.54 -1.08
C LEU A 88 1.33 -7.55 -0.55
N GLY A 89 1.98 -8.70 -0.56
CA GLY A 89 3.35 -8.86 -0.09
C GLY A 89 4.33 -7.97 -0.85
N LYS A 90 4.20 -7.90 -2.19
CA LYS A 90 5.00 -7.01 -3.03
C LYS A 90 4.82 -5.54 -2.65
N THR A 91 3.57 -5.09 -2.48
CA THR A 91 3.28 -3.69 -2.13
C THR A 91 3.87 -3.32 -0.77
N ILE A 92 3.70 -4.19 0.23
CA ILE A 92 4.26 -3.97 1.57
C ILE A 92 5.79 -3.92 1.50
N TYR A 93 6.41 -4.82 0.75
CA TYR A 93 7.86 -4.86 0.57
C TYR A 93 8.40 -3.57 -0.05
N GLU A 94 7.81 -3.13 -1.16
CA GLU A 94 8.26 -1.93 -1.89
C GLU A 94 8.15 -0.66 -1.02
N GLU A 95 7.12 -0.57 -0.17
CA GLU A 95 6.93 0.56 0.74
C GLU A 95 7.86 0.54 1.97
N LEU A 96 8.19 -0.64 2.48
CA LEU A 96 9.04 -0.78 3.67
C LEU A 96 10.54 -0.78 3.34
N LYS A 97 10.94 -1.27 2.16
CA LYS A 97 12.34 -1.37 1.75
C LYS A 97 13.15 -0.06 1.94
N PRO A 98 12.65 1.12 1.55
CA PRO A 98 13.40 2.37 1.73
C PRO A 98 13.51 2.82 3.18
N LYS A 99 12.64 2.37 4.06
CA LYS A 99 12.51 2.90 5.44
C LYS A 99 13.48 2.27 6.44
N LYS A 100 14.16 1.17 6.09
CA LYS A 100 15.17 0.46 6.93
C LYS A 100 14.80 0.39 8.41
N THR A 101 13.55 0.08 8.72
CA THR A 101 13.04 0.03 10.09
C THR A 101 13.08 -1.40 10.62
N VAL A 102 13.04 -1.55 11.96
CA VAL A 102 12.94 -2.86 12.64
C VAL A 102 11.72 -3.65 12.14
N TRP A 103 10.63 -2.96 11.79
CA TRP A 103 9.43 -3.57 11.20
C TRP A 103 9.68 -4.14 9.80
N ALA A 104 10.44 -3.42 8.97
CA ALA A 104 10.82 -3.92 7.66
C ALA A 104 11.66 -5.20 7.79
N GLU A 105 12.64 -5.22 8.71
CA GLU A 105 13.47 -6.40 8.95
C GLU A 105 12.65 -7.60 9.45
N ARG A 106 11.72 -7.39 10.38
CA ARG A 106 10.81 -8.45 10.85
C ARG A 106 9.91 -8.95 9.73
N PHE A 107 9.31 -8.07 8.95
CA PHE A 107 8.48 -8.42 7.81
C PHE A 107 9.28 -9.26 6.80
N PHE A 108 10.53 -8.87 6.52
CA PHE A 108 11.41 -9.65 5.64
C PHE A 108 11.75 -11.02 6.20
N GLN A 109 12.01 -11.13 7.49
CA GLN A 109 12.25 -12.41 8.14
C GLN A 109 11.05 -13.35 8.02
N ILE A 110 9.84 -12.85 8.26
CA ILE A 110 8.60 -13.61 8.13
C ILE A 110 8.42 -14.09 6.69
N ILE A 111 8.46 -13.19 5.71
CA ILE A 111 8.26 -13.56 4.31
C ILE A 111 9.35 -14.50 3.81
N THR A 112 10.59 -14.33 4.23
CA THR A 112 11.69 -15.24 3.88
C THR A 112 11.49 -16.64 4.49
N SER A 113 10.92 -16.73 5.70
CA SER A 113 10.62 -18.00 6.36
C SER A 113 9.53 -18.80 5.66
N LEU A 114 8.62 -18.11 4.98
CA LEU A 114 7.51 -18.72 4.23
C LEU A 114 7.93 -19.44 2.94
N ARG A 115 9.21 -19.46 2.60
CA ARG A 115 9.73 -19.99 1.33
C ARG A 115 8.96 -19.47 0.08
N VAL A 116 8.34 -18.30 0.20
CA VAL A 116 7.64 -17.64 -0.88
C VAL A 116 8.71 -16.97 -1.71
N GLY A 117 9.25 -17.67 -2.72
CA GLY A 117 9.98 -17.15 -3.89
C GLY A 117 10.93 -15.97 -3.72
N PHE A 118 11.52 -15.75 -2.54
CA PHE A 118 12.58 -14.76 -2.37
C PHE A 118 13.86 -15.27 -3.01
N LYS A 119 14.25 -14.66 -4.11
CA LYS A 119 15.60 -14.81 -4.63
C LYS A 119 16.44 -13.65 -4.11
N MET A 120 17.54 -13.97 -3.45
CA MET A 120 18.60 -13.01 -3.21
C MET A 120 19.23 -12.67 -4.56
N ASP A 121 19.28 -11.40 -4.93
CA ASP A 121 20.05 -10.98 -6.08
C ASP A 121 21.51 -11.34 -5.81
N ALA A 122 22.08 -12.20 -6.66
CA ALA A 122 23.43 -12.71 -6.51
C ALA A 122 24.51 -11.64 -6.66
N ILE A 123 24.16 -10.47 -7.21
CA ILE A 123 25.09 -9.38 -7.49
C ILE A 123 25.03 -8.32 -6.38
N THR A 124 23.83 -7.95 -5.93
CA THR A 124 23.65 -6.88 -4.95
C THR A 124 23.49 -7.39 -3.52
N GLY A 125 23.25 -8.71 -3.33
CA GLY A 125 22.92 -9.28 -2.02
C GLY A 125 21.59 -8.79 -1.44
N GLU A 126 20.84 -8.00 -2.21
CA GLU A 126 19.54 -7.51 -1.77
C GLU A 126 18.45 -8.56 -2.05
N PRO A 127 17.49 -8.72 -1.13
CA PRO A 127 16.35 -9.58 -1.39
C PRO A 127 15.50 -9.00 -2.52
N GLY A 128 15.45 -9.68 -3.66
CA GLY A 128 14.57 -9.39 -4.77
C GLY A 128 13.23 -10.08 -4.57
N PHE A 129 12.13 -9.37 -4.81
CA PHE A 129 10.81 -9.95 -4.78
C PHE A 129 10.47 -10.53 -6.16
N ASP A 130 10.94 -11.74 -6.41
CA ASP A 130 10.67 -12.49 -7.64
C ASP A 130 9.88 -13.75 -7.29
N ILE A 131 8.61 -13.54 -6.91
CA ILE A 131 7.71 -14.67 -6.66
C ILE A 131 7.03 -15.02 -7.98
N GLY A 132 7.34 -16.17 -8.52
CA GLY A 132 6.46 -16.78 -9.50
C GLY A 132 5.13 -17.14 -8.85
N LEU A 133 4.00 -16.84 -9.50
CA LEU A 133 2.66 -17.18 -9.00
C LEU A 133 2.50 -18.67 -8.63
N GLY A 134 3.35 -19.55 -9.20
CA GLY A 134 3.40 -20.99 -8.88
C GLY A 134 4.04 -21.34 -7.55
N ASP A 135 4.76 -20.42 -6.90
CA ASP A 135 5.51 -20.68 -5.68
C ASP A 135 4.65 -20.55 -4.41
N ILE A 136 3.46 -19.93 -4.52
CA ILE A 136 2.52 -19.81 -3.39
C ILE A 136 1.64 -21.07 -3.31
N GLN A 137 2.10 -22.07 -2.58
CA GLN A 137 1.37 -23.34 -2.43
C GLN A 137 0.22 -23.26 -1.42
N THR A 138 0.32 -22.40 -0.41
CA THR A 138 -0.69 -22.24 0.65
C THR A 138 -0.98 -20.76 0.92
N PRO A 139 -1.78 -20.09 0.05
CA PRO A 139 -2.04 -18.66 0.16
C PRO A 139 -2.69 -18.23 1.48
N GLN A 140 -3.53 -19.10 2.07
CA GLN A 140 -4.19 -18.82 3.35
C GLN A 140 -3.18 -18.73 4.50
N THR A 141 -2.29 -19.70 4.61
CA THR A 141 -1.23 -19.71 5.64
C THR A 141 -0.32 -18.48 5.49
N THR A 142 -0.02 -18.10 4.25
CA THR A 142 0.80 -16.91 3.98
C THR A 142 0.09 -15.62 4.44
N LEU A 143 -1.23 -15.53 4.27
CA LEU A 143 -2.00 -14.39 4.77
C LEU A 143 -1.99 -14.32 6.30
N ASP A 144 -2.22 -15.45 6.98
CA ASP A 144 -2.26 -15.53 8.45
C ASP A 144 -0.92 -15.15 9.11
N GLU A 145 0.19 -15.24 8.36
CA GLU A 145 1.50 -14.83 8.86
C GLU A 145 1.87 -13.39 8.51
N ILE A 146 1.19 -12.77 7.53
CA ILE A 146 1.36 -11.35 7.18
C ILE A 146 0.60 -10.44 8.17
N PHE A 147 -0.52 -10.90 8.73
CA PHE A 147 -1.39 -10.17 9.65
C PHE A 147 -1.24 -10.66 11.10
#